data_b7a53eaea78ac54a44e85e9fef4f3e2a
#
_entry.id   b7a53eaea78ac54a44e85e9fef4f3e2a
#
_cell.length_a   1.000
_cell.length_b   1.000
_cell.length_c   1.000
_cell.angle_alpha   90.00
_cell.angle_beta   90.00
_cell.angle_gamma   90.00
#
_symmetry.space_group_name_H-M   'P 1'
#
loop_
_entity.id
_entity.type
_entity.pdbx_description
1 polymer ?
#
loop_
_entity_poly.entity_id
_entity_poly.type
_entity_poly.pdbx_seq_one_letter_code
_entity_poly.pdbx_strand_id
1 'polypeptide(L)'
;MKKPLIILTGPTAVGKTKASIGLAKALNGEIISADSMQVYKYMDIGSAKIRPEEMQGVKHYLIDELEPDDEFHVVRFQQMAKAAMEEIYAKGKIPIVVGGTGFYIQALLYDIDFTENEEDTTYRTELETLAEEKGAEHLHKMLREVDPESADAIHANNVKRVIRALEFYKLTGKKISEHNEKERAKESPYEFCYFVLNDDRKLLYDRIDIRIDKMLEEGLLEEVTSLRNRGYTKDMVSMQGLGYKEILDYLNGDYSLDEAIYILKRDTRHFAKRQLTWFRRERDVIWVDKNNYDHDEEKILGVMLSYVRERINTSC
;
A
#
# COMPACT_ATOMS: atom_id res chain seq x y z
N MET A 1 -19.74 21.36 -2.45
CA MET A 1 -18.33 21.43 -2.85
C MET A 1 -17.67 20.11 -2.49
N LYS A 2 -16.76 19.59 -3.34
CA LYS A 2 -15.97 18.41 -3.00
C LYS A 2 -15.02 18.74 -1.84
N LYS A 3 -14.79 17.80 -0.92
CA LYS A 3 -13.84 17.98 0.20
C LYS A 3 -12.39 17.88 -0.29
N PRO A 4 -11.44 18.69 0.22
CA PRO A 4 -10.04 18.66 -0.21
C PRO A 4 -9.32 17.38 0.25
N LEU A 5 -8.48 16.81 -0.60
CA LEU A 5 -7.66 15.64 -0.29
C LEU A 5 -6.30 15.77 -0.95
N ILE A 6 -5.22 15.52 -0.20
CA ILE A 6 -3.88 15.44 -0.75
C ILE A 6 -3.38 14.01 -0.67
N ILE A 7 -2.77 13.54 -1.74
CA ILE A 7 -2.14 12.23 -1.82
C ILE A 7 -0.66 12.42 -2.14
N LEU A 8 0.20 11.86 -1.33
CA LEU A 8 1.64 11.83 -1.55
C LEU A 8 2.13 10.39 -1.58
N THR A 9 2.53 9.95 -2.74
CA THR A 9 2.98 8.59 -2.96
C THR A 9 4.32 8.54 -3.70
N GLY A 10 4.76 7.34 -4.00
CA GLY A 10 6.01 7.05 -4.69
C GLY A 10 6.63 5.76 -4.16
N PRO A 11 7.72 5.28 -4.76
CA PRO A 11 8.38 4.05 -4.35
C PRO A 11 8.91 4.14 -2.92
N THR A 12 9.18 2.97 -2.34
CA THR A 12 9.90 2.93 -1.05
C THR A 12 11.26 3.62 -1.17
N ALA A 13 11.74 4.22 -0.08
CA ALA A 13 13.00 4.96 0.01
C ALA A 13 13.09 6.27 -0.82
N VAL A 14 12.00 6.77 -1.43
CA VAL A 14 12.02 8.02 -2.21
C VAL A 14 11.99 9.29 -1.33
N GLY A 15 11.69 9.19 -0.03
CA GLY A 15 11.64 10.32 0.90
C GLY A 15 10.24 10.90 1.16
N LYS A 16 9.18 10.11 1.02
CA LYS A 16 7.78 10.53 1.28
C LYS A 16 7.58 11.13 2.67
N THR A 17 8.16 10.53 3.70
CA THR A 17 7.98 10.93 5.11
C THR A 17 8.36 12.37 5.34
N LYS A 18 9.55 12.78 4.89
CA LYS A 18 10.02 14.17 5.06
C LYS A 18 9.13 15.16 4.31
N ALA A 19 8.79 14.84 3.06
CA ALA A 19 7.95 15.70 2.23
C ALA A 19 6.52 15.82 2.79
N SER A 20 5.94 14.75 3.34
CA SER A 20 4.61 14.78 3.95
C SER A 20 4.52 15.65 5.19
N ILE A 21 5.55 15.65 6.04
CA ILE A 21 5.64 16.54 7.21
C ILE A 21 5.65 18.01 6.76
N GLY A 22 6.46 18.34 5.74
CA GLY A 22 6.50 19.69 5.16
C GLY A 22 5.14 20.14 4.65
N LEU A 23 4.46 19.28 3.86
CA LEU A 23 3.11 19.55 3.36
C LEU A 23 2.09 19.73 4.50
N ALA A 24 2.11 18.84 5.49
CA ALA A 24 1.18 18.90 6.62
C ALA A 24 1.32 20.19 7.41
N LYS A 25 2.54 20.62 7.68
CA LYS A 25 2.80 21.90 8.38
C LYS A 25 2.35 23.11 7.57
N ALA A 26 2.66 23.11 6.27
CA ALA A 26 2.33 24.25 5.40
C ALA A 26 0.83 24.41 5.13
N LEU A 27 0.06 23.32 5.20
CA LEU A 27 -1.36 23.25 4.82
C LEU A 27 -2.28 23.03 6.03
N ASN A 28 -1.78 23.10 7.25
CA ASN A 28 -2.53 22.74 8.46
C ASN A 28 -3.21 21.36 8.31
N GLY A 29 -2.44 20.38 7.80
CA GLY A 29 -2.94 19.04 7.52
C GLY A 29 -2.59 18.02 8.60
N GLU A 30 -3.23 16.86 8.52
CA GLU A 30 -2.87 15.66 9.30
C GLU A 30 -2.67 14.48 8.34
N ILE A 31 -1.84 13.52 8.71
CA ILE A 31 -1.38 12.44 7.81
C ILE A 31 -2.15 11.15 8.09
N ILE A 32 -2.56 10.46 7.02
CA ILE A 32 -3.13 9.11 7.05
C ILE A 32 -2.15 8.18 6.31
N SER A 33 -1.61 7.18 7.02
CA SER A 33 -0.71 6.22 6.41
C SER A 33 -1.47 5.26 5.48
N ALA A 34 -1.08 5.23 4.21
CA ALA A 34 -1.52 4.24 3.21
C ALA A 34 -0.42 3.19 2.97
N ASP A 35 0.16 2.72 4.06
CA ASP A 35 1.11 1.61 4.10
C ASP A 35 0.42 0.39 4.72
N SER A 36 0.59 -0.78 4.11
CA SER A 36 -0.07 -2.01 4.59
C SER A 36 0.58 -2.64 5.81
N MET A 37 1.75 -2.12 6.24
CA MET A 37 2.52 -2.72 7.33
C MET A 37 2.60 -1.81 8.57
N GLN A 38 2.63 -0.49 8.39
CA GLN A 38 2.81 0.46 9.50
C GLN A 38 1.61 0.53 10.47
N VAL A 39 0.49 -0.02 10.09
CA VAL A 39 -0.72 -0.13 10.92
C VAL A 39 -0.54 -1.11 12.08
N TYR A 40 0.35 -2.08 11.92
CA TYR A 40 0.57 -3.14 12.91
C TYR A 40 1.51 -2.70 14.04
N LYS A 41 1.12 -2.99 15.27
CA LYS A 41 1.95 -2.80 16.46
C LYS A 41 3.19 -3.72 16.43
N TYR A 42 4.26 -3.28 17.07
CA TYR A 42 5.52 -4.05 17.22
C TYR A 42 6.28 -4.32 15.92
N MET A 43 5.79 -3.79 14.80
CA MET A 43 6.41 -3.92 13.48
C MET A 43 6.99 -2.56 13.08
N ASP A 44 8.09 -2.15 13.71
CA ASP A 44 8.58 -0.79 13.65
C ASP A 44 9.75 -0.64 12.67
N ILE A 45 10.76 -1.47 12.83
CA ILE A 45 12.01 -1.40 12.05
C ILE A 45 11.75 -1.90 10.62
N GLY A 46 11.23 -3.13 10.47
CA GLY A 46 11.00 -3.72 9.16
C GLY A 46 10.00 -2.98 8.28
N SER A 47 9.02 -2.30 8.88
CA SER A 47 8.06 -1.46 8.17
C SER A 47 8.57 -0.03 7.91
N ALA A 48 9.76 0.34 8.41
CA ALA A 48 10.27 1.71 8.44
C ALA A 48 9.23 2.69 9.01
N LYS A 49 8.59 2.31 10.11
CA LYS A 49 7.56 3.12 10.76
C LYS A 49 8.14 4.46 11.23
N ILE A 50 7.38 5.52 11.03
CA ILE A 50 7.79 6.85 11.51
C ILE A 50 7.79 6.88 13.04
N ARG A 51 8.86 7.38 13.63
CA ARG A 51 8.98 7.53 15.10
C ARG A 51 8.30 8.80 15.59
N PRO A 52 7.82 8.85 16.84
CA PRO A 52 7.13 10.02 17.37
C PRO A 52 7.92 11.33 17.22
N GLU A 53 9.23 11.31 17.43
CA GLU A 53 10.12 12.47 17.24
C GLU A 53 10.21 12.92 15.79
N GLU A 54 10.12 12.02 14.84
CA GLU A 54 10.13 12.32 13.40
C GLU A 54 8.81 12.92 12.92
N MET A 55 7.70 12.68 13.63
CA MET A 55 6.38 13.26 13.31
C MET A 55 6.33 14.78 13.50
N GLN A 56 7.23 15.36 14.27
CA GLN A 56 7.38 16.80 14.48
C GLN A 56 6.06 17.51 14.85
N GLY A 57 5.22 16.86 15.64
CA GLY A 57 3.92 17.39 16.09
C GLY A 57 2.77 17.22 15.08
N VAL A 58 3.01 16.66 13.91
CA VAL A 58 1.96 16.31 12.94
C VAL A 58 1.30 14.99 13.35
N LYS A 59 -0.03 14.99 13.51
CA LYS A 59 -0.77 13.77 13.85
C LYS A 59 -0.77 12.81 12.64
N HIS A 60 -0.50 11.53 12.93
CA HIS A 60 -0.56 10.43 11.98
C HIS A 60 -1.65 9.45 12.40
N TYR A 61 -2.40 8.94 11.44
CA TYR A 61 -3.45 7.92 11.58
C TYR A 61 -3.03 6.65 10.87
N LEU A 62 -3.61 5.54 11.24
CA LEU A 62 -3.34 4.20 10.72
C LEU A 62 -1.87 3.78 10.95
N ILE A 63 -1.37 4.10 12.13
CA ILE A 63 -0.06 3.68 12.64
C ILE A 63 -0.27 3.07 14.02
N ASP A 64 0.25 1.86 14.29
CA ASP A 64 0.13 1.15 15.57
C ASP A 64 -1.32 0.91 16.05
N GLU A 65 -2.24 0.68 15.14
CA GLU A 65 -3.65 0.52 15.50
C GLU A 65 -4.08 -0.94 15.64
N LEU A 66 -3.41 -1.87 14.96
CA LEU A 66 -3.79 -3.27 14.87
C LEU A 66 -2.73 -4.19 15.46
N GLU A 67 -3.18 -5.33 16.01
CA GLU A 67 -2.26 -6.40 16.37
C GLU A 67 -1.81 -7.18 15.11
N PRO A 68 -0.64 -7.83 15.10
CA PRO A 68 -0.15 -8.52 13.91
C PRO A 68 -1.01 -9.69 13.42
N ASP A 69 -1.88 -10.24 14.26
CA ASP A 69 -2.87 -11.28 13.92
C ASP A 69 -4.20 -10.71 13.42
N ASP A 70 -4.40 -9.40 13.51
CA ASP A 70 -5.56 -8.75 12.90
C ASP A 70 -5.48 -8.78 11.37
N GLU A 71 -6.59 -9.02 10.71
CA GLU A 71 -6.66 -8.87 9.26
C GLU A 71 -6.69 -7.40 8.85
N PHE A 72 -5.80 -7.02 7.94
CA PHE A 72 -5.79 -5.71 7.34
C PHE A 72 -5.77 -5.80 5.81
N HIS A 73 -6.91 -5.52 5.22
CA HIS A 73 -7.15 -5.55 3.78
C HIS A 73 -7.72 -4.21 3.30
N VAL A 74 -7.89 -4.06 1.99
CA VAL A 74 -8.30 -2.80 1.36
C VAL A 74 -9.62 -2.23 1.88
N VAL A 75 -10.60 -3.08 2.20
CA VAL A 75 -11.89 -2.63 2.74
C VAL A 75 -11.70 -2.03 4.14
N ARG A 76 -11.00 -2.74 5.03
CA ARG A 76 -10.69 -2.24 6.39
C ARG A 76 -9.88 -0.95 6.33
N PHE A 77 -8.87 -0.89 5.43
CA PHE A 77 -8.13 0.35 5.19
C PHE A 77 -9.08 1.49 4.79
N GLN A 78 -9.95 1.28 3.80
CA GLN A 78 -10.86 2.32 3.32
C GLN A 78 -11.79 2.83 4.43
N GLN A 79 -12.34 1.93 5.25
CA GLN A 79 -13.19 2.28 6.39
C GLN A 79 -12.43 3.13 7.42
N MET A 80 -11.25 2.66 7.85
CA MET A 80 -10.42 3.37 8.84
C MET A 80 -9.94 4.72 8.29
N ALA A 81 -9.50 4.76 7.03
CA ALA A 81 -9.06 6.00 6.39
C ALA A 81 -10.19 7.03 6.26
N LYS A 82 -11.41 6.61 5.89
CA LYS A 82 -12.58 7.49 5.83
C LYS A 82 -12.93 8.04 7.23
N ALA A 83 -12.90 7.21 8.27
CA ALA A 83 -13.13 7.66 9.64
C ALA A 83 -12.08 8.71 10.08
N ALA A 84 -10.81 8.46 9.78
CA ALA A 84 -9.73 9.42 10.02
C ALA A 84 -9.93 10.72 9.23
N MET A 85 -10.34 10.65 7.96
CA MET A 85 -10.64 11.85 7.16
C MET A 85 -11.76 12.68 7.77
N GLU A 86 -12.85 12.07 8.23
CA GLU A 86 -13.96 12.81 8.87
C GLU A 86 -13.49 13.51 10.17
N GLU A 87 -12.65 12.85 10.97
CA GLU A 87 -12.04 13.46 12.16
C GLU A 87 -11.17 14.67 11.80
N ILE A 88 -10.36 14.55 10.74
CA ILE A 88 -9.49 15.62 10.25
C ILE A 88 -10.33 16.82 9.74
N TYR A 89 -11.36 16.54 8.92
CA TYR A 89 -12.26 17.60 8.44
C TYR A 89 -13.02 18.29 9.57
N ALA A 90 -13.46 17.55 10.60
CA ALA A 90 -14.13 18.13 11.76
C ALA A 90 -13.26 19.14 12.54
N LYS A 91 -11.92 19.00 12.42
CA LYS A 91 -10.95 19.97 12.98
C LYS A 91 -10.63 21.15 12.05
N GLY A 92 -11.27 21.23 10.87
CA GLY A 92 -10.95 22.24 9.85
C GLY A 92 -9.58 22.04 9.21
N LYS A 93 -9.07 20.79 9.19
CA LYS A 93 -7.76 20.43 8.63
C LYS A 93 -7.90 19.66 7.30
N ILE A 94 -6.79 19.54 6.58
CA ILE A 94 -6.72 18.84 5.30
C ILE A 94 -6.11 17.45 5.52
N PRO A 95 -6.79 16.35 5.13
CA PRO A 95 -6.20 15.01 5.16
C PRO A 95 -5.14 14.86 4.07
N ILE A 96 -4.00 14.29 4.46
CA ILE A 96 -2.88 13.98 3.56
C ILE A 96 -2.64 12.48 3.62
N VAL A 97 -3.02 11.75 2.58
CA VAL A 97 -2.81 10.31 2.47
C VAL A 97 -1.40 10.04 1.96
N VAL A 98 -0.59 9.34 2.75
CA VAL A 98 0.82 9.10 2.47
C VAL A 98 1.15 7.62 2.48
N GLY A 99 1.65 7.08 1.38
CA GLY A 99 2.03 5.67 1.36
C GLY A 99 2.49 5.16 0.01
N GLY A 100 2.74 3.85 -0.04
CA GLY A 100 3.20 3.16 -1.23
C GLY A 100 2.24 2.09 -1.75
N THR A 101 1.11 1.86 -1.06
CA THR A 101 0.12 0.84 -1.43
C THR A 101 -0.90 1.43 -2.38
N GLY A 102 -0.56 1.46 -3.68
CA GLY A 102 -1.36 2.14 -4.70
C GLY A 102 -2.81 1.68 -4.76
N PHE A 103 -3.09 0.40 -4.53
CA PHE A 103 -4.46 -0.12 -4.51
C PHE A 103 -5.30 0.45 -3.36
N TYR A 104 -4.69 0.68 -2.18
CA TYR A 104 -5.36 1.33 -1.05
C TYR A 104 -5.71 2.77 -1.38
N ILE A 105 -4.74 3.49 -1.96
CA ILE A 105 -4.94 4.89 -2.39
C ILE A 105 -6.07 4.97 -3.42
N GLN A 106 -6.08 4.11 -4.44
CA GLN A 106 -7.10 4.07 -5.46
C GLN A 106 -8.48 3.79 -4.87
N ALA A 107 -8.57 2.81 -3.96
CA ALA A 107 -9.80 2.45 -3.27
C ALA A 107 -10.43 3.64 -2.51
N LEU A 108 -9.61 4.40 -1.81
CA LEU A 108 -10.05 5.57 -1.05
C LEU A 108 -10.41 6.74 -1.98
N LEU A 109 -9.52 7.03 -2.95
CA LEU A 109 -9.65 8.20 -3.84
C LEU A 109 -10.90 8.17 -4.71
N TYR A 110 -11.23 7.00 -5.25
CA TYR A 110 -12.38 6.81 -6.14
C TYR A 110 -13.59 6.21 -5.44
N ASP A 111 -13.53 6.07 -4.13
CA ASP A 111 -14.59 5.46 -3.33
C ASP A 111 -15.08 4.14 -3.94
N ILE A 112 -14.11 3.24 -4.20
CA ILE A 112 -14.41 1.95 -4.83
C ILE A 112 -15.35 1.16 -3.92
N ASP A 113 -16.42 0.68 -4.51
CA ASP A 113 -17.36 -0.21 -3.83
C ASP A 113 -16.81 -1.65 -3.87
N PHE A 114 -16.44 -2.14 -2.70
CA PHE A 114 -16.10 -3.54 -2.52
C PHE A 114 -17.34 -4.28 -2.10
N THR A 115 -17.88 -5.09 -3.01
CA THR A 115 -18.94 -6.03 -2.65
C THR A 115 -18.47 -6.81 -1.42
N GLU A 116 -19.16 -6.61 -0.30
CA GLU A 116 -18.87 -7.35 0.93
C GLU A 116 -18.94 -8.84 0.60
N ASN A 117 -17.84 -9.55 0.85
CA ASN A 117 -17.91 -10.98 0.83
C ASN A 117 -18.69 -11.38 2.08
N GLU A 118 -19.72 -12.17 1.92
CA GLU A 118 -20.27 -12.89 3.04
C GLU A 118 -19.14 -13.61 3.79
N GLU A 119 -19.27 -13.76 5.09
CA GLU A 119 -18.28 -14.45 5.94
C GLU A 119 -18.10 -15.94 5.55
N ASP A 120 -18.92 -16.42 4.62
CA ASP A 120 -18.86 -17.79 4.10
C ASP A 120 -17.69 -17.96 3.12
N THR A 121 -16.61 -18.53 3.64
CA THR A 121 -15.41 -18.89 2.88
C THR A 121 -15.49 -20.28 2.24
N THR A 122 -16.61 -20.98 2.35
CA THR A 122 -16.76 -22.37 1.89
C THR A 122 -16.39 -22.51 0.41
N TYR A 123 -16.95 -21.64 -0.45
CA TYR A 123 -16.67 -21.70 -1.89
C TYR A 123 -15.20 -21.38 -2.21
N ARG A 124 -14.57 -20.52 -1.46
CA ARG A 124 -13.11 -20.24 -1.59
C ARG A 124 -12.31 -21.49 -1.29
N THR A 125 -12.59 -22.16 -0.18
CA THR A 125 -11.91 -23.40 0.21
C THR A 125 -12.13 -24.51 -0.82
N GLU A 126 -13.33 -24.64 -1.40
CA GLU A 126 -13.61 -25.55 -2.50
C GLU A 126 -12.73 -25.27 -3.72
N LEU A 127 -12.59 -23.98 -4.10
CA LEU A 127 -11.75 -23.59 -5.23
C LEU A 127 -10.26 -23.77 -4.95
N GLU A 128 -9.79 -23.54 -3.72
CA GLU A 128 -8.41 -23.79 -3.31
C GLU A 128 -8.09 -25.30 -3.40
N THR A 129 -8.95 -26.15 -2.85
CA THR A 129 -8.84 -27.60 -2.97
C THR A 129 -8.84 -28.03 -4.44
N LEU A 130 -9.74 -27.47 -5.24
CA LEU A 130 -9.82 -27.79 -6.67
C LEU A 130 -8.56 -27.36 -7.43
N ALA A 131 -7.91 -26.25 -7.01
CA ALA A 131 -6.63 -25.82 -7.59
C ALA A 131 -5.50 -26.79 -7.25
N GLU A 132 -5.48 -27.35 -6.05
CA GLU A 132 -4.51 -28.37 -5.64
C GLU A 132 -4.70 -29.70 -6.38
N GLU A 133 -5.96 -30.14 -6.54
CA GLU A 133 -6.27 -31.42 -7.19
C GLU A 133 -6.13 -31.39 -8.71
N LYS A 134 -6.61 -30.31 -9.37
CA LYS A 134 -6.73 -30.23 -10.84
C LYS A 134 -5.81 -29.21 -11.50
N GLY A 135 -5.09 -28.44 -10.68
CA GLY A 135 -4.14 -27.44 -11.14
C GLY A 135 -4.77 -26.09 -11.50
N ALA A 136 -3.91 -25.07 -11.56
CA ALA A 136 -4.28 -23.68 -11.82
C ALA A 136 -5.00 -23.47 -13.16
N GLU A 137 -4.62 -24.22 -14.19
CA GLU A 137 -5.23 -24.14 -15.54
C GLU A 137 -6.70 -24.55 -15.54
N HIS A 138 -7.10 -25.48 -14.66
CA HIS A 138 -8.48 -25.89 -14.54
C HIS A 138 -9.37 -24.75 -14.03
N LEU A 139 -8.94 -24.06 -12.95
CA LEU A 139 -9.66 -22.89 -12.44
C LEU A 139 -9.71 -21.76 -13.47
N HIS A 140 -8.62 -21.56 -14.18
CA HIS A 140 -8.56 -20.54 -15.22
C HIS A 140 -9.53 -20.81 -16.38
N LYS A 141 -9.77 -22.08 -16.75
CA LYS A 141 -10.81 -22.46 -17.71
C LYS A 141 -12.20 -22.13 -17.17
N MET A 142 -12.48 -22.44 -15.89
CA MET A 142 -13.75 -22.07 -15.27
C MET A 142 -13.97 -20.56 -15.30
N LEU A 143 -12.92 -19.76 -15.02
CA LEU A 143 -13.00 -18.30 -15.12
C LEU A 143 -13.29 -17.85 -16.55
N ARG A 144 -12.68 -18.48 -17.55
CA ARG A 144 -12.91 -18.17 -18.97
C ARG A 144 -14.34 -18.41 -19.40
N GLU A 145 -15.04 -19.37 -18.82
CA GLU A 145 -16.45 -19.67 -19.12
C GLU A 145 -17.39 -18.57 -18.58
N VAL A 146 -17.08 -17.97 -17.44
CA VAL A 146 -17.95 -16.99 -16.78
C VAL A 146 -17.53 -15.54 -17.04
N ASP A 147 -16.21 -15.27 -17.15
CA ASP A 147 -15.63 -13.95 -17.39
C ASP A 147 -14.38 -14.04 -18.29
N PRO A 148 -14.56 -14.14 -19.62
CA PRO A 148 -13.45 -14.25 -20.56
C PRO A 148 -12.44 -13.09 -20.48
N GLU A 149 -12.91 -11.87 -20.25
CA GLU A 149 -12.04 -10.68 -20.13
C GLU A 149 -11.12 -10.76 -18.92
N SER A 150 -11.64 -11.21 -17.78
CA SER A 150 -10.81 -11.48 -16.61
C SER A 150 -9.83 -12.61 -16.85
N ALA A 151 -10.22 -13.66 -17.56
CA ALA A 151 -9.32 -14.75 -17.90
C ALA A 151 -8.18 -14.32 -18.83
N ASP A 152 -8.42 -13.37 -19.73
CA ASP A 152 -7.35 -12.80 -20.57
C ASP A 152 -6.41 -11.86 -19.80
N ALA A 153 -6.95 -11.19 -18.78
CA ALA A 153 -6.18 -10.24 -17.95
C ALA A 153 -5.40 -10.90 -16.79
N ILE A 154 -5.84 -12.08 -16.34
CA ILE A 154 -5.29 -12.79 -15.18
C ILE A 154 -4.56 -14.04 -15.65
N HIS A 155 -3.26 -14.13 -15.38
CA HIS A 155 -2.51 -15.36 -15.69
C HIS A 155 -2.98 -16.53 -14.81
N ALA A 156 -3.08 -17.73 -15.37
CA ALA A 156 -3.56 -18.94 -14.67
C ALA A 156 -2.84 -19.20 -13.33
N ASN A 157 -1.52 -19.00 -13.28
CA ASN A 157 -0.74 -19.19 -12.07
C ASN A 157 -1.07 -18.16 -10.95
N ASN A 158 -1.87 -17.14 -11.25
CA ASN A 158 -2.35 -16.23 -10.22
C ASN A 158 -3.65 -16.75 -9.60
N VAL A 159 -3.56 -17.95 -9.00
CA VAL A 159 -4.69 -18.70 -8.45
C VAL A 159 -5.57 -17.84 -7.54
N LYS A 160 -4.96 -17.05 -6.65
CA LYS A 160 -5.71 -16.15 -5.73
C LYS A 160 -6.61 -15.16 -6.47
N ARG A 161 -6.14 -14.59 -7.60
CA ARG A 161 -6.96 -13.67 -8.40
C ARG A 161 -8.02 -14.39 -9.22
N VAL A 162 -7.73 -15.59 -9.70
CA VAL A 162 -8.71 -16.44 -10.40
C VAL A 162 -9.83 -16.81 -9.44
N ILE A 163 -9.50 -17.29 -8.24
CA ILE A 163 -10.47 -17.61 -7.19
C ILE A 163 -11.33 -16.38 -6.87
N ARG A 164 -10.72 -15.22 -6.63
CA ARG A 164 -11.46 -13.98 -6.32
C ARG A 164 -12.46 -13.62 -7.41
N ALA A 165 -12.12 -13.80 -8.68
CA ALA A 165 -13.02 -13.52 -9.80
C ALA A 165 -14.19 -14.50 -9.86
N LEU A 166 -13.94 -15.79 -9.62
CA LEU A 166 -14.97 -16.82 -9.54
C LEU A 166 -15.91 -16.63 -8.36
N GLU A 167 -15.38 -16.29 -7.18
CA GLU A 167 -16.18 -15.92 -5.99
C GLU A 167 -17.10 -14.74 -6.28
N PHE A 168 -16.55 -13.67 -6.85
CA PHE A 168 -17.34 -12.50 -7.19
C PHE A 168 -18.51 -12.84 -8.11
N TYR A 169 -18.26 -13.67 -9.15
CA TYR A 169 -19.32 -14.12 -10.02
C TYR A 169 -20.35 -15.00 -9.30
N LYS A 170 -19.89 -15.91 -8.44
CA LYS A 170 -20.79 -16.79 -7.66
C LYS A 170 -21.73 -16.01 -6.76
N LEU A 171 -21.21 -14.97 -6.09
CA LEU A 171 -21.95 -14.17 -5.11
C LEU A 171 -22.90 -13.16 -5.80
N THR A 172 -22.46 -12.55 -6.89
CA THR A 172 -23.17 -11.40 -7.48
C THR A 172 -23.90 -11.71 -8.78
N GLY A 173 -23.57 -12.82 -9.44
CA GLY A 173 -24.00 -13.12 -10.81
C GLY A 173 -23.44 -12.16 -11.88
N LYS A 174 -22.48 -11.29 -11.52
CA LYS A 174 -21.86 -10.29 -12.42
C LYS A 174 -20.40 -10.63 -12.69
N LYS A 175 -19.90 -10.24 -13.86
CA LYS A 175 -18.47 -10.36 -14.17
C LYS A 175 -17.65 -9.34 -13.38
N ILE A 176 -16.54 -9.78 -12.82
CA ILE A 176 -15.63 -8.87 -12.10
C ILE A 176 -14.95 -7.89 -13.07
N SER A 177 -14.75 -8.25 -14.34
CA SER A 177 -14.27 -7.35 -15.39
C SER A 177 -15.17 -6.12 -15.55
N GLU A 178 -16.47 -6.33 -15.71
CA GLU A 178 -17.48 -5.26 -15.85
C GLU A 178 -17.56 -4.39 -14.58
N HIS A 179 -17.49 -5.00 -13.40
CA HIS A 179 -17.44 -4.27 -12.13
C HIS A 179 -16.19 -3.39 -12.06
N ASN A 180 -15.01 -3.96 -12.33
CA ASN A 180 -13.75 -3.22 -12.30
C ASN A 180 -13.71 -2.06 -13.32
N GLU A 181 -14.32 -2.24 -14.49
CA GLU A 181 -14.41 -1.18 -15.50
C GLU A 181 -15.27 -0.01 -14.98
N LYS A 182 -16.44 -0.30 -14.41
CA LYS A 182 -17.30 0.72 -13.78
C LYS A 182 -16.59 1.46 -12.65
N GLU A 183 -15.93 0.71 -11.77
CA GLU A 183 -15.19 1.31 -10.65
C GLU A 183 -14.02 2.19 -11.14
N ARG A 184 -13.34 1.79 -12.21
CA ARG A 184 -12.29 2.61 -12.85
C ARG A 184 -12.83 3.87 -13.53
N ALA A 185 -14.07 3.87 -13.99
CA ALA A 185 -14.70 5.01 -14.62
C ALA A 185 -15.23 6.05 -13.61
N LYS A 186 -15.33 5.71 -12.34
CA LYS A 186 -15.79 6.62 -11.29
C LYS A 186 -14.93 7.88 -11.22
N GLU A 187 -15.61 9.01 -11.04
CA GLU A 187 -14.95 10.25 -10.63
C GLU A 187 -14.69 10.25 -9.13
N SER A 188 -13.63 10.91 -8.72
CA SER A 188 -13.36 11.09 -7.29
C SER A 188 -14.40 11.99 -6.64
N PRO A 189 -14.93 11.64 -5.45
CA PRO A 189 -15.77 12.53 -4.66
C PRO A 189 -15.00 13.69 -4.02
N TYR A 190 -13.66 13.68 -4.13
CA TYR A 190 -12.79 14.68 -3.53
C TYR A 190 -12.25 15.68 -4.56
N GLU A 191 -11.93 16.89 -4.11
CA GLU A 191 -11.07 17.84 -4.81
C GLU A 191 -9.63 17.54 -4.38
N PHE A 192 -8.79 17.02 -5.29
CA PHE A 192 -7.54 16.40 -4.88
C PHE A 192 -6.31 16.82 -5.67
N CYS A 193 -5.16 16.70 -5.00
CA CYS A 193 -3.83 16.68 -5.61
C CYS A 193 -3.18 15.32 -5.36
N TYR A 194 -2.78 14.64 -6.43
CA TYR A 194 -2.16 13.31 -6.35
C TYR A 194 -0.70 13.40 -6.81
N PHE A 195 0.21 13.53 -5.84
CA PHE A 195 1.65 13.60 -6.09
C PHE A 195 2.30 12.24 -6.08
N VAL A 196 3.15 11.99 -7.08
CA VAL A 196 4.00 10.80 -7.15
C VAL A 196 5.46 11.28 -7.11
N LEU A 197 6.13 11.12 -5.98
CA LEU A 197 7.56 11.37 -5.88
C LEU A 197 8.33 10.31 -6.67
N ASN A 198 9.31 10.76 -7.45
CA ASN A 198 10.22 9.90 -8.19
C ASN A 198 11.66 10.36 -8.00
N ASP A 199 12.60 9.46 -8.31
CA ASP A 199 14.02 9.75 -8.28
C ASP A 199 14.76 8.87 -9.28
N ASP A 200 16.03 9.13 -9.51
CA ASP A 200 16.90 8.27 -10.31
C ASP A 200 16.87 6.84 -9.76
N ARG A 201 16.78 5.89 -10.69
CA ARG A 201 16.61 4.47 -10.33
C ARG A 201 17.81 3.93 -9.55
N LYS A 202 19.02 4.35 -9.90
CA LYS A 202 20.23 3.89 -9.22
C LYS A 202 20.28 4.44 -7.81
N LEU A 203 20.04 5.74 -7.64
CA LEU A 203 19.98 6.38 -6.32
C LEU A 203 18.91 5.75 -5.44
N LEU A 204 17.75 5.43 -6.01
CA LEU A 204 16.67 4.77 -5.28
C LEU A 204 17.09 3.37 -4.79
N TYR A 205 17.76 2.59 -5.63
CA TYR A 205 18.23 1.26 -5.27
C TYR A 205 19.35 1.30 -4.23
N ASP A 206 20.29 2.23 -4.36
CA ASP A 206 21.34 2.44 -3.36
C ASP A 206 20.76 2.81 -1.99
N ARG A 207 19.73 3.68 -1.96
CA ARG A 207 19.03 4.04 -0.71
C ARG A 207 18.25 2.87 -0.12
N ILE A 208 17.67 1.99 -0.94
CA ILE A 208 16.99 0.78 -0.47
C ILE A 208 18.02 -0.13 0.22
N ASP A 209 19.16 -0.36 -0.40
CA ASP A 209 20.18 -1.26 0.15
C ASP A 209 20.75 -0.71 1.47
N ILE A 210 21.09 0.58 1.52
CA ILE A 210 21.55 1.27 2.74
C ILE A 210 20.48 1.22 3.85
N ARG A 211 19.20 1.42 3.50
CA ARG A 211 18.11 1.34 4.48
C ARG A 211 18.00 -0.05 5.10
N ILE A 212 18.15 -1.11 4.32
CA ILE A 212 18.08 -2.48 4.82
C ILE A 212 19.27 -2.76 5.74
N ASP A 213 20.47 -2.34 5.37
CA ASP A 213 21.64 -2.48 6.24
C ASP A 213 21.40 -1.76 7.59
N LYS A 214 20.88 -0.54 7.55
CA LYS A 214 20.52 0.22 8.75
C LYS A 214 19.42 -0.47 9.59
N MET A 215 18.41 -1.07 8.97
CA MET A 215 17.37 -1.82 9.67
C MET A 215 17.98 -3.02 10.44
N LEU A 216 18.96 -3.71 9.86
CA LEU A 216 19.66 -4.78 10.53
C LEU A 216 20.49 -4.28 11.72
N GLU A 217 21.19 -3.15 11.56
CA GLU A 217 21.94 -2.50 12.64
C GLU A 217 21.01 -2.00 13.77
N GLU A 218 19.80 -1.57 13.45
CA GLU A 218 18.79 -1.09 14.41
C GLU A 218 18.05 -2.23 15.11
N GLY A 219 18.25 -3.50 14.72
CA GLY A 219 17.68 -4.66 15.41
C GLY A 219 16.51 -5.33 14.69
N LEU A 220 16.45 -5.31 13.34
CA LEU A 220 15.42 -6.01 12.59
C LEU A 220 15.34 -7.50 12.93
N LEU A 221 16.48 -8.15 13.15
CA LEU A 221 16.53 -9.56 13.52
C LEU A 221 15.87 -9.81 14.89
N GLU A 222 16.14 -8.95 15.85
CA GLU A 222 15.58 -8.99 17.19
C GLU A 222 14.07 -8.71 17.18
N GLU A 223 13.62 -7.75 16.36
CA GLU A 223 12.21 -7.44 16.18
C GLU A 223 11.45 -8.66 15.67
N VAL A 224 11.91 -9.29 14.57
CA VAL A 224 11.27 -10.47 14.00
C VAL A 224 11.32 -11.68 14.94
N THR A 225 12.43 -11.85 15.65
CA THR A 225 12.57 -12.91 16.68
C THR A 225 11.56 -12.71 17.81
N SER A 226 11.35 -11.47 18.26
CA SER A 226 10.35 -11.13 19.27
C SER A 226 8.93 -11.43 18.79
N LEU A 227 8.60 -11.06 17.55
CA LEU A 227 7.29 -11.35 16.94
C LEU A 227 7.04 -12.86 16.86
N ARG A 228 8.03 -13.62 16.37
CA ARG A 228 7.97 -15.10 16.34
C ARG A 228 7.72 -15.69 17.72
N ASN A 229 8.43 -15.21 18.75
CA ASN A 229 8.29 -15.69 20.13
C ASN A 229 6.93 -15.35 20.74
N ARG A 230 6.22 -14.34 20.23
CA ARG A 230 4.84 -14.02 20.57
C ARG A 230 3.82 -14.90 19.85
N GLY A 231 4.25 -15.78 18.94
CA GLY A 231 3.41 -16.71 18.21
C GLY A 231 2.94 -16.20 16.84
N TYR A 232 3.46 -15.09 16.36
CA TYR A 232 3.15 -14.60 15.01
C TYR A 232 3.89 -15.41 13.96
N THR A 233 3.14 -16.04 13.05
CA THR A 233 3.65 -17.00 12.09
C THR A 233 3.62 -16.45 10.66
N LYS A 234 4.35 -17.10 9.76
CA LYS A 234 4.43 -16.73 8.34
C LYS A 234 3.08 -16.76 7.61
N ASP A 235 2.08 -17.46 8.12
CA ASP A 235 0.74 -17.53 7.53
C ASP A 235 -0.05 -16.23 7.71
N MET A 236 0.32 -15.42 8.68
CA MET A 236 -0.33 -14.12 8.94
C MET A 236 0.07 -13.10 7.87
N VAL A 237 -0.90 -12.30 7.43
CA VAL A 237 -0.70 -11.27 6.38
C VAL A 237 0.40 -10.26 6.78
N SER A 238 0.44 -9.84 8.04
CA SER A 238 1.46 -8.97 8.59
C SER A 238 2.87 -9.52 8.39
N MET A 239 3.06 -10.81 8.67
CA MET A 239 4.37 -11.48 8.61
C MET A 239 4.82 -11.80 7.18
N GLN A 240 3.98 -11.54 6.16
CA GLN A 240 4.34 -11.60 4.74
C GLN A 240 5.02 -10.31 4.24
N GLY A 241 5.12 -9.28 5.07
CA GLY A 241 5.82 -8.04 4.74
C GLY A 241 7.30 -8.26 4.42
N LEU A 242 7.86 -7.39 3.56
CA LEU A 242 9.29 -7.38 3.26
C LEU A 242 10.09 -7.09 4.54
N GLY A 243 11.13 -7.86 4.76
CA GLY A 243 11.92 -7.86 6.00
C GLY A 243 11.45 -8.93 6.97
N TYR A 244 10.16 -9.11 7.15
CA TYR A 244 9.61 -10.08 8.11
C TYR A 244 9.67 -11.51 7.57
N LYS A 245 9.16 -11.76 6.38
CA LYS A 245 9.14 -13.11 5.78
C LYS A 245 10.56 -13.65 5.54
N GLU A 246 11.49 -12.82 5.07
CA GLU A 246 12.84 -13.25 4.76
C GLU A 246 13.64 -13.60 6.06
N ILE A 247 13.46 -12.78 7.10
CA ILE A 247 14.09 -13.06 8.40
C ILE A 247 13.43 -14.25 9.08
N LEU A 248 12.11 -14.45 8.95
CA LEU A 248 11.46 -15.67 9.44
C LEU A 248 11.99 -16.93 8.74
N ASP A 249 12.21 -16.91 7.43
CA ASP A 249 12.79 -18.02 6.68
C ASP A 249 14.21 -18.35 7.17
N TYR A 250 15.02 -17.32 7.46
CA TYR A 250 16.31 -17.51 8.13
C TYR A 250 16.17 -18.16 9.53
N LEU A 251 15.25 -17.64 10.36
CA LEU A 251 15.03 -18.17 11.71
C LEU A 251 14.46 -19.60 11.71
N ASN A 252 13.83 -20.02 10.62
CA ASN A 252 13.35 -21.39 10.41
C ASN A 252 14.43 -22.32 9.84
N GLY A 253 15.58 -21.78 9.39
CA GLY A 253 16.67 -22.55 8.83
C GLY A 253 16.57 -22.79 7.31
N ASP A 254 15.64 -22.11 6.62
CA ASP A 254 15.46 -22.23 5.17
C ASP A 254 16.60 -21.56 4.39
N TYR A 255 17.18 -20.47 4.95
CA TYR A 255 18.26 -19.68 4.37
C TYR A 255 19.35 -19.38 5.41
N SER A 256 20.55 -19.06 4.94
CA SER A 256 21.54 -18.33 5.75
C SER A 256 21.12 -16.87 5.92
N LEU A 257 21.67 -16.19 6.92
CA LEU A 257 21.37 -14.75 7.13
C LEU A 257 21.78 -13.92 5.92
N ASP A 258 22.93 -14.20 5.32
CA ASP A 258 23.41 -13.49 4.12
C ASP A 258 22.46 -13.67 2.93
N GLU A 259 21.93 -14.88 2.75
CA GLU A 259 20.92 -15.15 1.71
C GLU A 259 19.61 -14.41 1.98
N ALA A 260 19.12 -14.42 3.22
CA ALA A 260 17.92 -13.68 3.61
C ALA A 260 18.07 -12.16 3.34
N ILE A 261 19.21 -11.57 3.68
CA ILE A 261 19.55 -10.17 3.40
C ILE A 261 19.60 -9.90 1.90
N TYR A 262 20.25 -10.76 1.13
CA TYR A 262 20.31 -10.64 -0.33
C TYR A 262 18.90 -10.67 -0.96
N ILE A 263 18.07 -11.63 -0.55
CA ILE A 263 16.68 -11.77 -1.00
C ILE A 263 15.88 -10.52 -0.63
N LEU A 264 15.99 -10.05 0.60
CA LEU A 264 15.29 -8.85 1.07
C LEU A 264 15.65 -7.61 0.24
N LYS A 265 16.94 -7.35 -0.01
CA LYS A 265 17.40 -6.24 -0.86
C LYS A 265 16.85 -6.37 -2.28
N ARG A 266 16.97 -7.55 -2.89
CA ARG A 266 16.44 -7.83 -4.24
C ARG A 266 14.93 -7.59 -4.32
N ASP A 267 14.16 -8.15 -3.38
CA ASP A 267 12.70 -8.11 -3.42
C ASP A 267 12.14 -6.73 -3.08
N THR A 268 12.85 -5.96 -2.26
CA THR A 268 12.53 -4.55 -2.00
C THR A 268 12.76 -3.69 -3.24
N ARG A 269 13.83 -3.90 -4.01
CA ARG A 269 14.02 -3.22 -5.31
C ARG A 269 12.94 -3.62 -6.32
N HIS A 270 12.53 -4.89 -6.36
CA HIS A 270 11.41 -5.34 -7.18
C HIS A 270 10.08 -4.72 -6.73
N PHE A 271 9.88 -4.55 -5.44
CA PHE A 271 8.69 -3.87 -4.90
C PHE A 271 8.65 -2.40 -5.33
N ALA A 272 9.74 -1.66 -5.21
CA ALA A 272 9.84 -0.28 -5.71
C ALA A 272 9.52 -0.18 -7.20
N LYS A 273 10.02 -1.12 -8.02
CA LYS A 273 9.68 -1.19 -9.46
C LYS A 273 8.18 -1.44 -9.68
N ARG A 274 7.55 -2.34 -8.91
CA ARG A 274 6.11 -2.60 -9.01
C ARG A 274 5.29 -1.37 -8.63
N GLN A 275 5.69 -0.63 -7.58
CA GLN A 275 5.04 0.63 -7.18
C GLN A 275 5.07 1.66 -8.32
N LEU A 276 6.24 1.90 -8.94
CA LEU A 276 6.35 2.82 -10.08
C LEU A 276 5.50 2.36 -11.28
N THR A 277 5.45 1.05 -11.53
CA THR A 277 4.61 0.50 -12.61
C THR A 277 3.13 0.73 -12.32
N TRP A 278 2.71 0.64 -11.06
CA TRP A 278 1.36 0.96 -10.63
C TRP A 278 1.05 2.43 -10.89
N PHE A 279 1.84 3.35 -10.33
CA PHE A 279 1.59 4.79 -10.41
C PHE A 279 1.60 5.35 -11.83
N ARG A 280 2.31 4.71 -12.78
CA ARG A 280 2.27 5.08 -14.21
C ARG A 280 0.92 4.81 -14.87
N ARG A 281 0.05 4.00 -14.26
CA ARG A 281 -1.29 3.68 -14.76
C ARG A 281 -2.37 4.51 -14.09
N GLU A 282 -2.02 5.20 -13.00
CA GLU A 282 -2.96 6.05 -12.27
C GLU A 282 -3.27 7.32 -13.08
N ARG A 283 -4.53 7.78 -12.94
CA ARG A 283 -5.01 9.00 -13.58
C ARG A 283 -4.72 10.21 -12.70
N ASP A 284 -4.63 11.37 -13.32
CA ASP A 284 -4.56 12.67 -12.64
C ASP A 284 -3.39 12.83 -11.67
N VAL A 285 -2.32 12.06 -11.88
CA VAL A 285 -1.11 12.11 -11.07
C VAL A 285 -0.19 13.26 -11.48
N ILE A 286 0.42 13.89 -10.50
CA ILE A 286 1.43 14.92 -10.66
C ILE A 286 2.77 14.30 -10.29
N TRP A 287 3.60 14.02 -11.30
CA TRP A 287 4.93 13.47 -11.08
C TRP A 287 5.87 14.57 -10.59
N VAL A 288 6.52 14.33 -9.46
CA VAL A 288 7.54 15.19 -8.88
C VAL A 288 8.86 14.42 -8.88
N ASP A 289 9.66 14.62 -9.95
CA ASP A 289 10.97 14.01 -10.07
C ASP A 289 11.99 14.86 -9.31
N LYS A 290 12.64 14.27 -8.31
CA LYS A 290 13.54 14.98 -7.39
C LYS A 290 14.79 15.50 -8.11
N ASN A 291 15.22 14.86 -9.20
CA ASN A 291 16.36 15.28 -9.99
C ASN A 291 16.10 16.66 -10.63
N ASN A 292 14.87 16.98 -10.99
CA ASN A 292 14.53 18.27 -11.62
C ASN A 292 14.68 19.46 -10.64
N TYR A 293 14.90 19.18 -9.38
CA TYR A 293 15.01 20.19 -8.31
C TYR A 293 16.29 20.05 -7.50
N ASP A 294 17.32 19.39 -8.05
CA ASP A 294 18.62 19.15 -7.38
C ASP A 294 18.48 18.47 -6.02
N HIS A 295 17.41 17.68 -5.81
CA HIS A 295 17.04 17.08 -4.53
C HIS A 295 16.80 18.09 -3.40
N ASP A 296 16.56 19.36 -3.74
CA ASP A 296 16.25 20.43 -2.81
C ASP A 296 14.81 20.26 -2.28
N GLU A 297 14.68 19.88 -1.02
CA GLU A 297 13.40 19.59 -0.39
C GLU A 297 12.48 20.83 -0.28
N GLU A 298 13.04 22.04 -0.16
CA GLU A 298 12.26 23.29 -0.11
C GLU A 298 11.67 23.61 -1.50
N LYS A 299 12.46 23.46 -2.56
CA LYS A 299 11.95 23.61 -3.92
C LYS A 299 10.86 22.58 -4.24
N ILE A 300 11.08 21.30 -3.88
CA ILE A 300 10.11 20.23 -4.06
C ILE A 300 8.80 20.55 -3.33
N LEU A 301 8.89 20.97 -2.07
CA LEU A 301 7.73 21.39 -1.27
C LEU A 301 7.03 22.58 -1.92
N GLY A 302 7.78 23.60 -2.34
CA GLY A 302 7.24 24.80 -3.00
C GLY A 302 6.44 24.47 -4.26
N VAL A 303 6.93 23.54 -5.07
CA VAL A 303 6.23 23.05 -6.28
C VAL A 303 4.93 22.34 -5.91
N MET A 304 4.95 21.44 -4.93
CA MET A 304 3.73 20.74 -4.50
C MET A 304 2.69 21.73 -3.94
N LEU A 305 3.13 22.73 -3.18
CA LEU A 305 2.25 23.77 -2.63
C LEU A 305 1.63 24.65 -3.72
N SER A 306 2.35 24.96 -4.82
CA SER A 306 1.78 25.70 -5.95
C SER A 306 0.63 24.94 -6.61
N TYR A 307 0.80 23.64 -6.86
CA TYR A 307 -0.28 22.79 -7.39
C TYR A 307 -1.49 22.70 -6.45
N VAL A 308 -1.25 22.62 -5.13
CA VAL A 308 -2.37 22.61 -4.16
C VAL A 308 -3.16 23.90 -4.23
N ARG A 309 -2.50 25.06 -4.28
CA ARG A 309 -3.16 26.38 -4.37
C ARG A 309 -3.96 26.57 -5.66
N GLU A 310 -3.49 25.99 -6.76
CA GLU A 310 -4.17 26.07 -8.05
C GLU A 310 -5.41 25.16 -8.15
N ARG A 311 -5.34 23.97 -7.55
CA ARG A 311 -6.36 22.92 -7.70
C ARG A 311 -7.35 22.84 -6.55
N ILE A 312 -6.91 23.15 -5.36
CA ILE A 312 -7.72 23.06 -4.16
C ILE A 312 -8.01 24.49 -3.68
N ASN A 313 -9.28 24.91 -3.72
CA ASN A 313 -9.73 26.17 -3.14
C ASN A 313 -9.53 26.10 -1.61
N THR A 314 -8.29 26.25 -1.17
CA THR A 314 -7.98 26.48 0.24
C THR A 314 -8.34 27.94 0.53
N SER A 315 -9.54 28.15 1.08
CA SER A 315 -9.85 29.41 1.77
C SER A 315 -8.94 29.45 3.01
N CYS A 316 -7.69 29.92 2.83
CA CYS A 316 -6.79 30.30 3.92
C CYS A 316 -7.03 31.75 4.26
#